data_2551c578761eedacd208410f4e07b469
#
_entry.id   2551c578761eedacd208410f4e07b469
#
_cell.length_a   1.000
_cell.length_b   1.000
_cell.length_c   1.000
_cell.angle_alpha   90.00
_cell.angle_beta   90.00
_cell.angle_gamma   90.00
#
_symmetry.space_group_name_H-M   'P 1'
#
loop_
_entity.id
_entity.type
_entity.pdbx_description
1 polymer ?
#
loop_
_entity_poly.entity_id
_entity_poly.type
_entity_poly.pdbx_seq_one_letter_code
_entity_poly.pdbx_strand_id
1 'polypeptide(L)'
;MDKKYQLNSIENIEFQKSLREELLMFGKKFPSEGGSSYYLGDDGTPWMDRPRETWITCRMAHVYSIGKMLGYDGCAELAAKAIKGISNELYDKKSSGWHAGLSANGEILPDKQCYAHAFVILAGTSAYLAGINGAKELLDKALEVFDDKFFNEKEGLAVDTWNTEFTELSSYRGLNANMHTVEAFLAAADALSDEKYRVRAGRIIDSVISWAKNNSWRIPEHFKSDWTPDLEYNIDNKTDQFKPYGATPGHGIEWARLIVQWAMSTETDDKDSINKYIDAAKNLYNTAVNDSWCKNGEPGIAYTTDWDGNPVVTDRMHWTLAEAINTSAVLYNVTKDTKYRDDYSTFIEYLDTYVHDKKNGSWFHQLDEHNKLIGTVWPGKADLYHAFQSTLIPYSEVSVSIAKAVKTSN
;
A
#
# COMPACT_ATOMS: atom_id res chain seq x y z
N MET A 1 -17.11 -7.11 -23.98
CA MET A 1 -16.75 -6.46 -22.69
C MET A 1 -17.19 -5.01 -22.76
N ASP A 2 -17.85 -4.51 -21.73
CA ASP A 2 -18.31 -3.13 -21.64
C ASP A 2 -17.10 -2.18 -21.72
N LYS A 3 -17.25 -1.07 -22.49
CA LYS A 3 -16.21 -0.05 -22.61
C LYS A 3 -15.81 0.57 -21.26
N LYS A 4 -16.77 0.66 -20.34
CA LYS A 4 -16.56 1.11 -18.95
C LYS A 4 -15.43 0.34 -18.23
N TYR A 5 -15.15 -0.90 -18.64
CA TYR A 5 -14.13 -1.73 -18.00
C TYR A 5 -12.83 -1.82 -18.83
N GLN A 6 -12.80 -1.25 -20.03
CA GLN A 6 -11.64 -1.33 -20.92
C GLN A 6 -10.61 -0.24 -20.59
N LEU A 7 -9.41 -0.64 -20.24
CA LEU A 7 -8.29 0.29 -19.99
C LEU A 7 -8.14 1.27 -21.17
N ASN A 8 -7.98 2.56 -20.86
CA ASN A 8 -7.84 3.67 -21.80
C ASN A 8 -9.08 4.02 -22.63
N SER A 9 -10.24 3.41 -22.42
CA SER A 9 -11.49 3.94 -22.97
C SER A 9 -11.91 5.23 -22.25
N ILE A 10 -12.63 6.11 -22.93
CA ILE A 10 -13.14 7.34 -22.32
C ILE A 10 -14.09 7.00 -21.16
N GLU A 11 -14.95 6.01 -21.37
CA GLU A 11 -15.91 5.56 -20.37
C GLU A 11 -15.25 5.01 -19.12
N ASN A 12 -14.08 4.33 -19.26
CA ASN A 12 -13.31 3.84 -18.13
C ASN A 12 -12.62 4.98 -17.35
N ILE A 13 -12.04 5.94 -18.08
CA ILE A 13 -11.40 7.12 -17.47
C ILE A 13 -12.42 7.94 -16.67
N GLU A 14 -13.62 8.16 -17.21
CA GLU A 14 -14.71 8.84 -16.53
C GLU A 14 -15.20 8.06 -15.29
N PHE A 15 -15.32 6.74 -15.39
CA PHE A 15 -15.67 5.89 -14.27
C PHE A 15 -14.63 5.96 -13.14
N GLN A 16 -13.35 5.86 -13.45
CA GLN A 16 -12.28 5.99 -12.46
C GLN A 16 -12.26 7.39 -11.82
N LYS A 17 -12.53 8.43 -12.59
CA LYS A 17 -12.68 9.80 -12.06
C LYS A 17 -13.86 9.89 -11.09
N SER A 18 -14.99 9.33 -11.43
CA SER A 18 -16.18 9.31 -10.55
C SER A 18 -15.92 8.56 -9.24
N LEU A 19 -15.26 7.39 -9.30
CA LEU A 19 -14.87 6.65 -8.10
C LEU A 19 -13.93 7.47 -7.21
N ARG A 20 -12.98 8.19 -7.80
CA ARG A 20 -12.03 9.04 -7.07
C ARG A 20 -12.72 10.18 -6.34
N GLU A 21 -13.66 10.86 -6.99
CA GLU A 21 -14.45 11.92 -6.39
C GLU A 21 -15.30 11.39 -5.23
N GLU A 22 -15.92 10.24 -5.41
CA GLU A 22 -16.71 9.58 -4.37
C GLU A 22 -15.84 9.19 -3.16
N LEU A 23 -14.67 8.60 -3.37
CA LEU A 23 -13.72 8.25 -2.33
C LEU A 23 -13.31 9.48 -1.50
N LEU A 24 -12.93 10.58 -2.17
CA LEU A 24 -12.55 11.82 -1.49
C LEU A 24 -13.71 12.42 -0.68
N MET A 25 -14.95 12.31 -1.18
CA MET A 25 -16.14 12.73 -0.44
C MET A 25 -16.41 11.85 0.77
N PHE A 26 -16.28 10.53 0.63
CA PHE A 26 -16.49 9.56 1.70
C PHE A 26 -15.57 9.80 2.88
N GLY A 27 -14.26 9.99 2.61
CA GLY A 27 -13.26 10.12 3.66
C GLY A 27 -13.24 11.43 4.44
N LYS A 28 -13.98 12.46 4.06
CA LYS A 28 -13.86 13.82 4.63
C LYS A 28 -13.95 13.94 6.15
N LYS A 29 -14.59 12.99 6.81
CA LYS A 29 -14.81 13.00 8.26
C LYS A 29 -13.68 12.32 9.05
N PHE A 30 -12.61 11.89 8.39
CA PHE A 30 -11.54 11.15 9.04
C PHE A 30 -10.82 11.90 10.17
N PRO A 31 -10.56 13.25 10.08
CA PRO A 31 -9.67 13.86 11.04
C PRO A 31 -10.35 14.13 12.39
N SER A 32 -9.63 13.78 13.46
CA SER A 32 -9.92 14.23 14.79
C SER A 32 -9.66 15.73 14.94
N GLU A 33 -9.96 16.33 16.08
CA GLU A 33 -9.65 17.73 16.39
C GLU A 33 -8.14 18.01 16.31
N GLY A 34 -7.32 17.07 16.77
CA GLY A 34 -5.84 17.15 16.69
C GLY A 34 -5.27 16.83 15.32
N GLY A 35 -6.03 16.13 14.46
CA GLY A 35 -5.70 15.82 13.09
C GLY A 35 -5.38 14.34 12.81
N SER A 36 -5.18 13.51 13.83
CA SER A 36 -5.04 12.05 13.61
C SER A 36 -6.35 11.43 13.12
N SER A 37 -6.25 10.36 12.32
CA SER A 37 -7.40 9.77 11.65
C SER A 37 -8.21 8.87 12.56
N TYR A 38 -9.50 9.14 12.66
CA TYR A 38 -10.45 8.13 13.08
C TYR A 38 -10.54 6.99 12.05
N TYR A 39 -10.85 5.81 12.52
CA TYR A 39 -11.30 4.69 11.70
C TYR A 39 -12.69 5.00 11.15
N LEU A 40 -12.95 4.79 9.85
CA LEU A 40 -14.26 5.06 9.27
C LEU A 40 -15.10 3.77 9.19
N GLY A 41 -16.37 3.89 9.54
CA GLY A 41 -17.35 2.85 9.37
C GLY A 41 -17.81 2.69 7.91
N ASP A 42 -18.73 1.77 7.67
CA ASP A 42 -19.23 1.44 6.32
C ASP A 42 -19.91 2.62 5.61
N ASP A 43 -20.46 3.57 6.36
CA ASP A 43 -21.14 4.78 5.87
C ASP A 43 -20.26 6.05 5.94
N GLY A 44 -18.97 5.89 6.24
CA GLY A 44 -18.02 7.01 6.42
C GLY A 44 -18.17 7.73 7.77
N THR A 45 -18.97 7.22 8.71
CA THR A 45 -19.05 7.75 10.07
C THR A 45 -17.80 7.38 10.87
N PRO A 46 -17.15 8.32 11.57
CA PRO A 46 -15.99 8.02 12.41
C PRO A 46 -16.35 7.07 13.57
N TRP A 47 -15.59 6.01 13.76
CA TRP A 47 -15.67 5.10 14.89
C TRP A 47 -14.74 5.60 16.01
N MET A 48 -15.31 6.34 16.95
CA MET A 48 -14.58 7.00 18.03
C MET A 48 -14.13 6.03 19.14
N ASP A 49 -14.65 4.84 19.17
CA ASP A 49 -14.30 3.75 20.09
C ASP A 49 -13.09 2.92 19.63
N ARG A 50 -12.54 3.23 18.44
CA ARG A 50 -11.36 2.59 17.89
C ARG A 50 -10.09 3.44 18.02
N PRO A 51 -8.91 2.81 18.00
CA PRO A 51 -7.65 3.52 17.95
C PRO A 51 -7.55 4.45 16.72
N ARG A 52 -6.80 5.54 16.89
CA ARG A 52 -6.33 6.42 15.81
C ARG A 52 -4.91 6.06 15.46
N GLU A 53 -4.74 5.29 14.42
CA GLU A 53 -3.47 4.68 14.06
C GLU A 53 -2.64 5.58 13.16
N THR A 54 -1.32 5.51 13.33
CA THR A 54 -0.38 6.34 12.56
C THR A 54 -0.43 6.01 11.09
N TRP A 55 -0.46 4.72 10.72
CA TRP A 55 -0.50 4.31 9.32
C TRP A 55 -1.79 4.77 8.60
N ILE A 56 -2.96 4.73 9.27
CA ILE A 56 -4.23 5.26 8.70
C ILE A 56 -4.12 6.76 8.48
N THR A 57 -3.62 7.51 9.49
CA THR A 57 -3.46 8.97 9.39
C THR A 57 -2.53 9.33 8.23
N CYS A 58 -1.43 8.61 8.05
CA CYS A 58 -0.48 8.83 6.96
C CYS A 58 -1.09 8.52 5.58
N ARG A 59 -1.85 7.44 5.45
CA ARG A 59 -2.58 7.10 4.22
C ARG A 59 -3.57 8.19 3.83
N MET A 60 -4.31 8.72 4.79
CA MET A 60 -5.23 9.82 4.53
C MET A 60 -4.50 11.12 4.16
N ALA A 61 -3.35 11.41 4.81
CA ALA A 61 -2.50 12.54 4.42
C ALA A 61 -2.01 12.41 2.97
N HIS A 62 -1.57 11.22 2.55
CA HIS A 62 -1.15 10.92 1.19
C HIS A 62 -2.30 11.14 0.18
N VAL A 63 -3.46 10.55 0.42
CA VAL A 63 -4.65 10.65 -0.46
C VAL A 63 -5.08 12.10 -0.64
N TYR A 64 -5.26 12.86 0.44
CA TYR A 64 -5.71 14.24 0.34
C TYR A 64 -4.64 15.20 -0.17
N SER A 65 -3.36 14.88 -0.02
CA SER A 65 -2.27 15.63 -0.68
C SER A 65 -2.33 15.47 -2.20
N ILE A 66 -2.55 14.26 -2.69
CA ILE A 66 -2.76 14.02 -4.12
C ILE A 66 -4.06 14.66 -4.60
N GLY A 67 -5.14 14.56 -3.82
CA GLY A 67 -6.40 15.24 -4.11
C GLY A 67 -6.25 16.76 -4.27
N LYS A 68 -5.41 17.40 -3.44
CA LYS A 68 -5.05 18.81 -3.60
C LYS A 68 -4.33 19.08 -4.92
N MET A 69 -3.34 18.25 -5.28
CA MET A 69 -2.61 18.42 -6.55
C MET A 69 -3.50 18.24 -7.77
N LEU A 70 -4.55 17.41 -7.66
CA LEU A 70 -5.57 17.21 -8.70
C LEU A 70 -6.63 18.34 -8.73
N GLY A 71 -6.57 19.31 -7.80
CA GLY A 71 -7.49 20.45 -7.78
C GLY A 71 -8.83 20.18 -7.09
N TYR A 72 -8.97 19.12 -6.29
CA TYR A 72 -10.21 18.84 -5.56
C TYR A 72 -10.36 19.75 -4.32
N ASP A 73 -11.52 20.36 -4.19
CA ASP A 73 -11.86 21.29 -3.10
C ASP A 73 -11.80 20.62 -1.71
N GLY A 74 -11.28 21.35 -0.73
CA GLY A 74 -11.17 20.90 0.67
C GLY A 74 -10.02 19.92 0.93
N CYS A 75 -9.39 19.36 -0.09
CA CYS A 75 -8.30 18.41 0.09
C CYS A 75 -7.06 19.03 0.73
N ALA A 76 -6.76 20.30 0.45
CA ALA A 76 -5.65 21.02 1.06
C ALA A 76 -5.77 21.11 2.59
N GLU A 77 -6.97 21.42 3.07
CA GLU A 77 -7.26 21.55 4.50
C GLU A 77 -7.19 20.18 5.22
N LEU A 78 -7.72 19.15 4.59
CA LEU A 78 -7.71 17.78 5.12
C LEU A 78 -6.29 17.23 5.19
N ALA A 79 -5.47 17.43 4.13
CA ALA A 79 -4.06 17.09 4.14
C ALA A 79 -3.30 17.82 5.25
N ALA A 80 -3.51 19.14 5.41
CA ALA A 80 -2.87 19.93 6.45
C ALA A 80 -3.25 19.45 7.87
N LYS A 81 -4.53 19.08 8.10
CA LYS A 81 -4.95 18.47 9.37
C LYS A 81 -4.23 17.16 9.64
N ALA A 82 -4.16 16.25 8.67
CA ALA A 82 -3.46 14.97 8.84
C ALA A 82 -1.97 15.18 9.13
N ILE A 83 -1.28 16.08 8.42
CA ILE A 83 0.13 16.43 8.68
C ILE A 83 0.30 16.98 10.10
N LYS A 84 -0.64 17.82 10.58
CA LYS A 84 -0.65 18.28 11.97
C LYS A 84 -0.77 17.11 12.96
N GLY A 85 -1.68 16.17 12.71
CA GLY A 85 -1.87 14.99 13.55
C GLY A 85 -0.61 14.12 13.63
N ILE A 86 0.02 13.86 12.48
CA ILE A 86 1.28 13.09 12.40
C ILE A 86 2.39 13.81 13.17
N SER A 87 2.53 15.13 13.00
CA SER A 87 3.64 15.89 13.57
C SER A 87 3.49 16.19 15.08
N ASN A 88 2.27 16.16 15.62
CA ASN A 88 2.02 16.58 17.01
C ASN A 88 1.42 15.48 17.89
N GLU A 89 0.32 14.83 17.47
CA GLU A 89 -0.36 13.82 18.30
C GLU A 89 0.36 12.49 18.30
N LEU A 90 0.86 12.07 17.14
CA LEU A 90 1.44 10.74 16.93
C LEU A 90 2.96 10.72 17.09
N TYR A 91 3.61 11.87 17.04
CA TYR A 91 5.06 12.00 17.19
C TYR A 91 5.49 11.91 18.66
N ASP A 92 6.47 11.05 18.93
CA ASP A 92 7.09 10.94 20.25
C ASP A 92 8.21 11.97 20.42
N LYS A 93 7.93 13.00 21.23
CA LYS A 93 8.88 14.08 21.52
C LYS A 93 10.03 13.63 22.44
N LYS A 94 9.87 12.52 23.18
CA LYS A 94 10.85 12.04 24.14
C LYS A 94 11.91 11.16 23.49
N SER A 95 11.46 10.17 22.69
CA SER A 95 12.34 9.16 22.12
C SER A 95 12.47 9.28 20.60
N SER A 96 11.83 10.31 19.98
CA SER A 96 11.74 10.47 18.54
C SER A 96 10.88 9.39 17.85
N GLY A 97 10.61 9.54 16.55
CA GLY A 97 9.76 8.61 15.80
C GLY A 97 8.27 8.72 16.15
N TRP A 98 7.48 7.81 15.64
CA TRP A 98 6.02 7.83 15.76
C TRP A 98 5.52 6.60 16.51
N HIS A 99 4.62 6.82 17.46
CA HIS A 99 3.88 5.74 18.13
C HIS A 99 3.04 4.97 17.11
N ALA A 100 2.68 3.72 17.41
CA ALA A 100 1.77 2.95 16.56
C ALA A 100 0.41 3.67 16.38
N GLY A 101 -0.03 4.39 17.40
CA GLY A 101 -1.24 5.19 17.38
C GLY A 101 -1.62 5.69 18.77
N LEU A 102 -2.88 6.14 18.89
CA LEU A 102 -3.53 6.51 20.13
C LEU A 102 -4.78 5.64 20.32
N SER A 103 -5.01 5.13 21.54
CA SER A 103 -6.25 4.45 21.87
C SER A 103 -7.46 5.38 21.70
N ALA A 104 -8.66 4.84 21.78
CA ALA A 104 -9.90 5.64 21.79
C ALA A 104 -9.90 6.74 22.86
N ASN A 105 -9.29 6.45 24.02
CA ASN A 105 -9.16 7.38 25.15
C ASN A 105 -7.95 8.34 25.04
N GLY A 106 -7.18 8.26 23.96
CA GLY A 106 -6.01 9.13 23.74
C GLY A 106 -4.72 8.61 24.40
N GLU A 107 -4.70 7.39 24.94
CA GLU A 107 -3.50 6.76 25.46
C GLU A 107 -2.59 6.30 24.32
N ILE A 108 -1.28 6.36 24.53
CA ILE A 108 -0.28 5.98 23.52
C ILE A 108 -0.32 4.45 23.30
N LEU A 109 -0.38 4.04 22.04
CA LEU A 109 -0.04 2.68 21.63
C LEU A 109 1.46 2.61 21.41
N PRO A 110 2.20 1.81 22.20
CA PRO A 110 3.61 2.08 22.50
C PRO A 110 4.58 1.82 21.35
N ASP A 111 4.35 0.83 20.50
CA ASP A 111 5.36 0.33 19.55
C ASP A 111 5.78 1.36 18.50
N LYS A 112 7.02 1.23 18.05
CA LYS A 112 7.62 1.95 16.92
C LYS A 112 7.74 0.98 15.74
N GLN A 113 6.76 1.00 14.85
CA GLN A 113 6.64 0.05 13.75
C GLN A 113 7.29 0.61 12.47
N CYS A 114 8.14 -0.18 11.82
CA CYS A 114 8.70 0.15 10.50
C CYS A 114 7.60 0.48 9.49
N TYR A 115 6.55 -0.35 9.44
CA TYR A 115 5.37 -0.15 8.59
C TYR A 115 4.78 1.26 8.74
N ALA A 116 4.51 1.69 9.97
CA ALA A 116 3.97 3.03 10.22
C ALA A 116 4.95 4.13 9.80
N HIS A 117 6.26 3.96 10.06
CA HIS A 117 7.29 4.94 9.70
C HIS A 117 7.49 5.05 8.19
N ALA A 118 7.37 3.96 7.43
CA ALA A 118 7.36 4.01 5.96
C ALA A 118 6.19 4.87 5.45
N PHE A 119 5.00 4.73 6.04
CA PHE A 119 3.86 5.60 5.71
C PHE A 119 4.06 7.06 6.14
N VAL A 120 4.81 7.35 7.20
CA VAL A 120 5.17 8.75 7.54
C VAL A 120 6.03 9.37 6.43
N ILE A 121 7.00 8.63 5.89
CA ILE A 121 7.81 9.08 4.74
C ILE A 121 6.90 9.33 3.53
N LEU A 122 6.02 8.40 3.19
CA LEU A 122 5.12 8.51 2.04
C LEU A 122 4.18 9.71 2.18
N ALA A 123 3.59 9.90 3.37
CA ALA A 123 2.73 11.05 3.69
C ALA A 123 3.49 12.38 3.59
N GLY A 124 4.68 12.45 4.21
CA GLY A 124 5.56 13.62 4.15
C GLY A 124 5.94 13.98 2.73
N THR A 125 6.30 12.97 1.92
CA THR A 125 6.65 13.14 0.51
C THR A 125 5.50 13.71 -0.32
N SER A 126 4.32 13.12 -0.22
CA SER A 126 3.15 13.56 -0.98
C SER A 126 2.69 14.94 -0.57
N ALA A 127 2.70 15.23 0.73
CA ALA A 127 2.35 16.53 1.26
C ALA A 127 3.39 17.61 0.89
N TYR A 128 4.68 17.27 0.84
CA TYR A 128 5.74 18.15 0.37
C TYR A 128 5.55 18.52 -1.10
N LEU A 129 5.33 17.53 -1.97
CA LEU A 129 5.04 17.77 -3.39
C LEU A 129 3.77 18.60 -3.60
N ALA A 130 2.77 18.43 -2.74
CA ALA A 130 1.54 19.20 -2.73
C ALA A 130 1.71 20.61 -2.12
N GLY A 131 2.86 20.95 -1.55
CA GLY A 131 3.10 22.25 -0.91
C GLY A 131 2.26 22.46 0.35
N ILE A 132 2.10 21.42 1.17
CA ILE A 132 1.47 21.50 2.50
C ILE A 132 2.51 22.03 3.51
N ASN A 133 2.13 23.02 4.31
CA ASN A 133 3.02 23.59 5.33
C ASN A 133 3.45 22.53 6.36
N GLY A 134 4.74 22.52 6.73
CA GLY A 134 5.32 21.58 7.68
C GLY A 134 5.65 20.20 7.11
N ALA A 135 5.30 19.94 5.84
CA ALA A 135 5.50 18.63 5.22
C ALA A 135 6.99 18.29 4.95
N LYS A 136 7.80 19.32 4.60
CA LYS A 136 9.24 19.10 4.36
C LYS A 136 9.95 18.75 5.66
N GLU A 137 9.65 19.45 6.74
CA GLU A 137 10.20 19.18 8.08
C GLU A 137 9.78 17.79 8.58
N LEU A 138 8.53 17.38 8.31
CA LEU A 138 8.05 16.03 8.63
C LEU A 138 8.83 14.98 7.85
N LEU A 139 9.01 15.18 6.53
CA LEU A 139 9.73 14.25 5.66
C LEU A 139 11.18 14.09 6.08
N ASP A 140 11.89 15.20 6.33
CA ASP A 140 13.30 15.18 6.74
C ASP A 140 13.48 14.40 8.06
N LYS A 141 12.61 14.67 9.04
CA LYS A 141 12.62 13.95 10.32
C LYS A 141 12.27 12.47 10.16
N ALA A 142 11.32 12.14 9.29
CA ALA A 142 10.94 10.76 9.04
C ALA A 142 12.10 9.95 8.41
N LEU A 143 12.80 10.54 7.47
CA LEU A 143 13.97 9.93 6.84
C LEU A 143 15.13 9.79 7.83
N GLU A 144 15.39 10.80 8.67
CA GLU A 144 16.42 10.71 9.72
C GLU A 144 16.14 9.54 10.69
N VAL A 145 14.91 9.44 11.20
CA VAL A 145 14.53 8.34 12.11
C VAL A 145 14.62 6.99 11.40
N PHE A 146 14.19 6.92 10.14
CA PHE A 146 14.21 5.68 9.38
C PHE A 146 15.64 5.21 9.09
N ASP A 147 16.52 6.13 8.73
CA ASP A 147 17.94 5.87 8.47
C ASP A 147 18.67 5.38 9.75
N ASP A 148 18.34 5.95 10.91
CA ASP A 148 18.99 5.60 12.20
C ASP A 148 18.45 4.32 12.82
N LYS A 149 17.13 4.04 12.69
CA LYS A 149 16.45 3.00 13.49
C LYS A 149 15.99 1.80 12.69
N PHE A 150 15.62 1.97 11.42
CA PHE A 150 14.95 0.90 10.69
C PHE A 150 15.79 0.31 9.55
N PHE A 151 16.45 1.12 8.72
CA PHE A 151 17.19 0.58 7.59
C PHE A 151 18.57 0.09 7.99
N ASN A 152 18.81 -1.22 7.85
CA ASN A 152 20.11 -1.82 8.10
C ASN A 152 20.94 -1.80 6.81
N GLU A 153 21.92 -0.89 6.74
CA GLU A 153 22.79 -0.75 5.56
C GLU A 153 23.62 -2.01 5.25
N LYS A 154 23.96 -2.81 6.23
CA LYS A 154 24.72 -4.04 6.02
C LYS A 154 23.86 -5.10 5.32
N GLU A 155 22.63 -5.26 5.77
CA GLU A 155 21.68 -6.25 5.25
C GLU A 155 20.96 -5.75 4.01
N GLY A 156 20.78 -4.44 3.86
CA GLY A 156 20.02 -3.81 2.78
C GLY A 156 18.51 -3.97 2.95
N LEU A 157 18.05 -4.12 4.18
CA LEU A 157 16.67 -4.41 4.56
C LEU A 157 16.26 -3.55 5.75
N ALA A 158 14.95 -3.33 5.91
CA ALA A 158 14.41 -2.64 7.07
C ALA A 158 13.99 -3.64 8.16
N VAL A 159 14.39 -3.39 9.41
CA VAL A 159 13.95 -4.15 10.59
C VAL A 159 12.51 -3.78 10.94
N ASP A 160 11.81 -4.58 11.76
CA ASP A 160 10.35 -4.48 11.91
C ASP A 160 9.91 -3.52 13.03
N THR A 161 9.98 -3.94 14.30
CA THR A 161 9.34 -3.22 15.41
C THR A 161 10.29 -3.03 16.58
N TRP A 162 10.37 -1.80 17.06
CA TRP A 162 11.05 -1.42 18.28
C TRP A 162 10.04 -1.15 19.41
N ASN A 163 10.51 -1.25 20.65
CA ASN A 163 9.77 -0.66 21.78
C ASN A 163 9.77 0.88 21.69
N THR A 164 8.99 1.55 22.54
CA THR A 164 8.80 3.01 22.52
C THR A 164 10.11 3.79 22.57
N GLU A 165 11.09 3.33 23.35
CA GLU A 165 12.36 4.01 23.61
C GLU A 165 13.45 3.68 22.56
N PHE A 166 13.17 2.86 21.54
CA PHE A 166 14.15 2.36 20.59
C PHE A 166 15.34 1.59 21.24
N THR A 167 15.11 0.90 22.33
CA THR A 167 16.12 0.13 23.07
C THR A 167 16.04 -1.37 22.84
N GLU A 168 14.86 -1.87 22.46
CA GLU A 168 14.62 -3.29 22.23
C GLU A 168 13.98 -3.51 20.86
N LEU A 169 14.70 -4.21 19.99
CA LEU A 169 14.24 -4.60 18.66
C LEU A 169 13.60 -5.99 18.70
N SER A 170 12.41 -6.12 18.14
CA SER A 170 11.74 -7.41 17.93
C SER A 170 12.63 -8.38 17.14
N SER A 171 12.56 -9.66 17.44
CA SER A 171 13.21 -10.70 16.65
C SER A 171 12.49 -11.02 15.34
N TYR A 172 11.23 -10.60 15.20
CA TYR A 172 10.45 -10.75 13.95
C TYR A 172 10.99 -9.86 12.83
N ARG A 173 10.96 -10.36 11.60
CA ARG A 173 11.18 -9.60 10.36
C ARG A 173 10.04 -9.89 9.39
N GLY A 174 9.59 -8.89 8.66
CA GLY A 174 8.47 -9.02 7.74
C GLY A 174 8.68 -8.29 6.42
N LEU A 175 8.10 -8.84 5.34
CA LEU A 175 8.17 -8.20 4.02
C LEU A 175 7.09 -7.16 3.79
N ASN A 176 5.98 -7.17 4.54
CA ASN A 176 4.97 -6.12 4.44
C ASN A 176 5.56 -4.72 4.74
N ALA A 177 6.32 -4.57 5.84
CA ALA A 177 7.01 -3.33 6.17
C ALA A 177 8.08 -2.97 5.13
N ASN A 178 8.83 -3.94 4.60
CA ASN A 178 9.83 -3.72 3.55
C ASN A 178 9.19 -3.32 2.21
N MET A 179 8.01 -3.82 1.88
CA MET A 179 7.26 -3.46 0.68
C MET A 179 6.89 -1.97 0.69
N HIS A 180 6.28 -1.51 1.77
CA HIS A 180 5.96 -0.08 1.91
C HIS A 180 7.20 0.79 2.12
N THR A 181 8.32 0.23 2.60
CA THR A 181 9.62 0.92 2.59
C THR A 181 10.08 1.17 1.15
N VAL A 182 9.96 0.19 0.26
CA VAL A 182 10.29 0.38 -1.17
C VAL A 182 9.43 1.49 -1.78
N GLU A 183 8.11 1.45 -1.57
CA GLU A 183 7.21 2.49 -2.05
C GLU A 183 7.59 3.88 -1.52
N ALA A 184 7.84 4.00 -0.22
CA ALA A 184 8.23 5.25 0.42
C ALA A 184 9.59 5.75 -0.07
N PHE A 185 10.56 4.87 -0.27
CA PHE A 185 11.88 5.23 -0.78
C PHE A 185 11.82 5.68 -2.25
N LEU A 186 11.04 5.03 -3.09
CA LEU A 186 10.83 5.49 -4.48
C LEU A 186 10.19 6.88 -4.49
N ALA A 187 9.19 7.10 -3.64
CA ALA A 187 8.55 8.41 -3.53
C ALA A 187 9.53 9.48 -3.01
N ALA A 188 10.35 9.19 -2.02
CA ALA A 188 11.35 10.10 -1.48
C ALA A 188 12.45 10.41 -2.51
N ALA A 189 12.94 9.41 -3.26
CA ALA A 189 13.92 9.59 -4.34
C ALA A 189 13.40 10.59 -5.38
N ASP A 190 12.15 10.41 -5.83
CA ASP A 190 11.52 11.29 -6.82
C ASP A 190 11.31 12.73 -6.30
N ALA A 191 10.90 12.87 -5.04
CA ALA A 191 10.58 14.18 -4.48
C ALA A 191 11.82 15.01 -4.14
N LEU A 192 12.89 14.35 -3.71
CA LEU A 192 14.13 14.98 -3.24
C LEU A 192 15.23 14.96 -4.30
N SER A 193 15.06 14.20 -5.39
CA SER A 193 16.11 13.90 -6.37
C SER A 193 17.34 13.27 -5.69
N ASP A 194 17.10 12.33 -4.77
CA ASP A 194 18.15 11.63 -4.00
C ASP A 194 18.15 10.15 -4.34
N GLU A 195 19.12 9.74 -5.19
CA GLU A 195 19.27 8.37 -5.66
C GLU A 195 19.61 7.35 -4.56
N LYS A 196 20.06 7.79 -3.39
CA LYS A 196 20.32 6.92 -2.24
C LYS A 196 19.11 6.03 -1.93
N TYR A 197 17.91 6.60 -1.95
CA TYR A 197 16.69 5.87 -1.63
C TYR A 197 16.29 4.88 -2.74
N ARG A 198 16.53 5.24 -4.02
CA ARG A 198 16.30 4.31 -5.13
C ARG A 198 17.25 3.11 -5.09
N VAL A 199 18.52 3.34 -4.76
CA VAL A 199 19.51 2.28 -4.56
C VAL A 199 19.10 1.35 -3.40
N ARG A 200 18.66 1.89 -2.27
CA ARG A 200 18.17 1.10 -1.13
C ARG A 200 16.93 0.28 -1.48
N ALA A 201 15.97 0.86 -2.20
CA ALA A 201 14.81 0.14 -2.72
C ALA A 201 15.22 -1.05 -3.58
N GLY A 202 16.20 -0.89 -4.46
CA GLY A 202 16.74 -1.97 -5.29
C GLY A 202 17.34 -3.11 -4.48
N ARG A 203 18.03 -2.83 -3.37
CA ARG A 203 18.59 -3.87 -2.49
C ARG A 203 17.51 -4.72 -1.84
N ILE A 204 16.42 -4.09 -1.37
CA ILE A 204 15.26 -4.81 -0.85
C ILE A 204 14.65 -5.68 -1.95
N ILE A 205 14.44 -5.12 -3.14
CA ILE A 205 13.85 -5.82 -4.30
C ILE A 205 14.69 -7.04 -4.69
N ASP A 206 16.00 -6.94 -4.74
CA ASP A 206 16.89 -8.07 -5.08
C ASP A 206 16.74 -9.23 -4.09
N SER A 207 16.63 -8.92 -2.79
CA SER A 207 16.39 -9.92 -1.74
C SER A 207 15.03 -10.61 -1.92
N VAL A 208 13.98 -9.82 -2.16
CA VAL A 208 12.62 -10.34 -2.35
C VAL A 208 12.53 -11.24 -3.58
N ILE A 209 13.10 -10.84 -4.71
CA ILE A 209 13.15 -11.65 -5.93
C ILE A 209 13.86 -12.98 -5.66
N SER A 210 14.97 -12.96 -4.92
CA SER A 210 15.72 -14.16 -4.57
C SER A 210 14.88 -15.12 -3.74
N TRP A 211 14.19 -14.63 -2.70
CA TRP A 211 13.33 -15.46 -1.85
C TRP A 211 12.12 -16.00 -2.61
N ALA A 212 11.43 -15.15 -3.38
CA ALA A 212 10.29 -15.57 -4.18
C ALA A 212 10.66 -16.63 -5.21
N LYS A 213 11.77 -16.46 -5.93
CA LYS A 213 12.27 -17.44 -6.90
C LYS A 213 12.55 -18.80 -6.26
N ASN A 214 13.15 -18.80 -5.07
CA ASN A 214 13.45 -20.03 -4.32
C ASN A 214 12.19 -20.68 -3.72
N ASN A 215 11.07 -19.94 -3.64
CA ASN A 215 9.79 -20.40 -3.12
C ASN A 215 8.69 -20.47 -4.20
N SER A 216 9.04 -20.86 -5.42
CA SER A 216 8.10 -21.01 -6.55
C SER A 216 7.29 -19.73 -6.86
N TRP A 217 7.91 -18.58 -6.69
CA TRP A 217 7.34 -17.23 -6.88
C TRP A 217 6.22 -16.85 -5.90
N ARG A 218 6.08 -17.56 -4.78
CA ARG A 218 5.25 -17.15 -3.63
C ARG A 218 6.12 -16.41 -2.65
N ILE A 219 5.69 -15.23 -2.22
CA ILE A 219 6.46 -14.39 -1.29
C ILE A 219 6.44 -15.03 0.10
N PRO A 220 7.59 -15.40 0.70
CA PRO A 220 7.66 -15.63 2.12
C PRO A 220 7.39 -14.32 2.86
N GLU A 221 6.37 -14.30 3.72
CA GLU A 221 5.93 -13.05 4.38
C GLU A 221 6.69 -12.77 5.66
N HIS A 222 7.11 -13.83 6.37
CA HIS A 222 7.61 -13.81 7.73
C HIS A 222 8.99 -14.42 7.83
N PHE A 223 9.85 -13.82 8.67
CA PHE A 223 11.24 -14.22 8.82
C PHE A 223 11.67 -14.13 10.27
N LYS A 224 12.70 -14.91 10.62
CA LYS A 224 13.47 -14.80 11.85
C LYS A 224 14.43 -13.60 11.79
N SER A 225 15.06 -13.29 12.91
CA SER A 225 15.96 -12.12 13.03
C SER A 225 17.17 -12.14 12.07
N ASP A 226 17.53 -13.30 11.56
CA ASP A 226 18.61 -13.52 10.58
C ASP A 226 18.14 -13.59 9.13
N TRP A 227 16.89 -13.22 8.86
CA TRP A 227 16.23 -13.29 7.57
C TRP A 227 16.04 -14.72 7.02
N THR A 228 16.09 -15.74 7.88
CA THR A 228 15.64 -17.09 7.51
C THR A 228 14.11 -17.08 7.40
N PRO A 229 13.51 -17.49 6.25
CA PRO A 229 12.05 -17.59 6.11
C PRO A 229 11.42 -18.46 7.20
N ASP A 230 10.33 -17.99 7.78
CA ASP A 230 9.51 -18.73 8.74
C ASP A 230 8.15 -19.03 8.10
N LEU A 231 8.10 -20.10 7.32
CA LEU A 231 6.94 -20.45 6.49
C LEU A 231 5.73 -20.94 7.31
N GLU A 232 5.95 -21.33 8.56
CA GLU A 232 4.89 -21.81 9.46
C GLU A 232 4.41 -20.74 10.45
N TYR A 233 4.89 -19.50 10.29
CA TYR A 233 4.48 -18.39 11.15
C TYR A 233 2.96 -18.22 11.14
N ASN A 234 2.35 -18.10 12.32
CA ASN A 234 0.90 -17.96 12.52
C ASN A 234 0.04 -19.10 11.94
N ILE A 235 0.57 -20.30 11.77
CA ILE A 235 -0.21 -21.46 11.30
C ILE A 235 -1.46 -21.72 12.18
N ASP A 236 -1.41 -21.38 13.47
CA ASP A 236 -2.52 -21.51 14.42
C ASP A 236 -3.41 -20.25 14.47
N ASN A 237 -3.02 -19.14 13.81
CA ASN A 237 -3.78 -17.88 13.70
C ASN A 237 -3.79 -17.37 12.25
N LYS A 238 -4.39 -18.15 11.35
CA LYS A 238 -4.29 -17.95 9.89
C LYS A 238 -4.92 -16.64 9.39
N THR A 239 -5.82 -16.05 10.16
CA THR A 239 -6.56 -14.83 9.80
C THR A 239 -6.04 -13.58 10.50
N ASP A 240 -4.81 -13.61 11.03
CA ASP A 240 -4.21 -12.41 11.62
C ASP A 240 -4.26 -11.24 10.63
N GLN A 241 -4.62 -10.06 11.12
CA GLN A 241 -4.91 -8.89 10.28
C GLN A 241 -3.70 -8.42 9.48
N PHE A 242 -2.50 -8.47 10.07
CA PHE A 242 -1.26 -7.95 9.47
C PHE A 242 -0.21 -9.02 9.18
N LYS A 243 -0.34 -10.18 9.81
CA LYS A 243 0.63 -11.28 9.75
C LYS A 243 -0.06 -12.62 9.53
N PRO A 244 -0.92 -12.75 8.51
CA PRO A 244 -1.63 -14.01 8.24
C PRO A 244 -0.66 -15.13 7.87
N TYR A 245 -1.06 -16.38 8.10
CA TYR A 245 -0.30 -17.55 7.66
C TYR A 245 -0.28 -17.68 6.15
N GLY A 246 0.85 -18.13 5.62
CA GLY A 246 1.05 -18.49 4.22
C GLY A 246 1.48 -17.32 3.33
N ALA A 247 1.40 -17.50 2.03
CA ALA A 247 1.62 -16.44 1.07
C ALA A 247 0.37 -15.55 0.96
N THR A 248 0.58 -14.26 0.78
CA THR A 248 -0.49 -13.29 0.51
C THR A 248 -0.44 -12.90 -0.97
N PRO A 249 -1.33 -13.44 -1.84
CA PRO A 249 -1.32 -13.14 -3.28
C PRO A 249 -1.36 -11.64 -3.58
N GLY A 250 -2.12 -10.85 -2.79
CA GLY A 250 -2.13 -9.40 -2.90
C GLY A 250 -0.74 -8.77 -2.78
N HIS A 251 0.10 -9.24 -1.87
CA HIS A 251 1.49 -8.77 -1.75
C HIS A 251 2.34 -9.20 -2.96
N GLY A 252 2.19 -10.44 -3.45
CA GLY A 252 2.87 -10.88 -4.67
C GLY A 252 2.56 -9.98 -5.88
N ILE A 253 1.29 -9.55 -5.98
CA ILE A 253 0.81 -8.61 -7.01
C ILE A 253 1.41 -7.20 -6.78
N GLU A 254 1.38 -6.68 -5.55
CA GLU A 254 1.91 -5.35 -5.22
C GLU A 254 3.42 -5.27 -5.40
N TRP A 255 4.17 -6.30 -4.96
CA TRP A 255 5.60 -6.41 -5.23
C TRP A 255 5.91 -6.36 -6.73
N ALA A 256 5.11 -7.05 -7.56
CA ALA A 256 5.29 -7.00 -9.02
C ALA A 256 5.20 -5.56 -9.56
N ARG A 257 4.24 -4.76 -9.08
CA ARG A 257 4.12 -3.34 -9.44
C ARG A 257 5.35 -2.53 -9.02
N LEU A 258 5.76 -2.67 -7.76
CA LEU A 258 6.89 -1.91 -7.23
C LEU A 258 8.22 -2.27 -7.90
N ILE A 259 8.43 -3.55 -8.24
CA ILE A 259 9.59 -4.01 -8.99
C ILE A 259 9.62 -3.38 -10.38
N VAL A 260 8.49 -3.36 -11.09
CA VAL A 260 8.41 -2.71 -12.42
C VAL A 260 8.66 -1.21 -12.31
N GLN A 261 8.06 -0.54 -11.33
CA GLN A 261 8.27 0.89 -11.11
C GLN A 261 9.75 1.21 -10.85
N TRP A 262 10.40 0.46 -9.97
CA TRP A 262 11.82 0.63 -9.69
C TRP A 262 12.67 0.39 -10.94
N ALA A 263 12.44 -0.71 -11.66
CA ALA A 263 13.20 -1.03 -12.86
C ALA A 263 13.07 0.05 -13.94
N MET A 264 11.85 0.58 -14.14
CA MET A 264 11.58 1.65 -15.11
C MET A 264 12.12 3.01 -14.67
N SER A 265 12.34 3.22 -13.35
CA SER A 265 12.90 4.46 -12.79
C SER A 265 14.43 4.48 -12.78
N THR A 266 15.08 3.35 -13.03
CA THR A 266 16.54 3.25 -13.02
C THR A 266 17.11 3.75 -14.34
N GLU A 267 18.00 4.74 -14.28
CA GLU A 267 18.71 5.24 -15.45
C GLU A 267 19.77 4.23 -15.89
N THR A 268 19.43 3.36 -16.82
CA THR A 268 20.36 2.40 -17.42
C THR A 268 20.00 2.12 -18.87
N ASP A 269 21.03 2.01 -19.73
CA ASP A 269 20.90 1.55 -21.11
C ASP A 269 20.87 0.01 -21.22
N ASP A 270 21.09 -0.69 -20.12
CA ASP A 270 21.10 -2.16 -20.07
C ASP A 270 19.66 -2.70 -20.02
N LYS A 271 19.10 -2.91 -21.22
CA LYS A 271 17.75 -3.49 -21.39
C LYS A 271 17.63 -4.90 -20.82
N ASP A 272 18.69 -5.69 -20.81
CA ASP A 272 18.65 -7.06 -20.31
C ASP A 272 18.51 -7.05 -18.78
N SER A 273 19.15 -6.09 -18.10
CA SER A 273 18.97 -5.86 -16.68
C SER A 273 17.52 -5.48 -16.36
N ILE A 274 16.92 -4.52 -17.08
CA ILE A 274 15.52 -4.13 -16.90
C ILE A 274 14.59 -5.32 -17.14
N ASN A 275 14.78 -6.07 -18.22
CA ASN A 275 13.94 -7.22 -18.58
C ASN A 275 13.94 -8.30 -17.49
N LYS A 276 15.06 -8.53 -16.82
CA LYS A 276 15.16 -9.47 -15.70
C LYS A 276 14.17 -9.13 -14.57
N TYR A 277 14.02 -7.87 -14.22
CA TYR A 277 13.08 -7.42 -13.19
C TYR A 277 11.63 -7.45 -13.67
N ILE A 278 11.38 -7.10 -14.94
CA ILE A 278 10.05 -7.23 -15.55
C ILE A 278 9.62 -8.71 -15.57
N ASP A 279 10.51 -9.63 -15.91
CA ASP A 279 10.19 -11.07 -15.90
C ASP A 279 9.96 -11.60 -14.48
N ALA A 280 10.70 -11.12 -13.48
CA ALA A 280 10.42 -11.44 -12.09
C ALA A 280 9.03 -10.93 -11.65
N ALA A 281 8.68 -9.71 -12.01
CA ALA A 281 7.36 -9.14 -11.74
C ALA A 281 6.23 -9.92 -12.42
N LYS A 282 6.42 -10.34 -13.68
CA LYS A 282 5.46 -11.21 -14.39
C LYS A 282 5.25 -12.53 -13.69
N ASN A 283 6.33 -13.17 -13.21
CA ASN A 283 6.24 -14.42 -12.48
C ASN A 283 5.48 -14.27 -11.16
N LEU A 284 5.80 -13.24 -10.37
CA LEU A 284 5.08 -12.93 -9.13
C LEU A 284 3.59 -12.71 -9.38
N TYR A 285 3.25 -11.84 -10.32
CA TYR A 285 1.86 -11.52 -10.68
C TYR A 285 1.10 -12.77 -11.16
N ASN A 286 1.68 -13.51 -12.10
CA ASN A 286 1.02 -14.69 -12.67
C ASN A 286 0.81 -15.78 -11.63
N THR A 287 1.80 -16.05 -10.76
CA THR A 287 1.65 -17.02 -9.67
C THR A 287 0.56 -16.58 -8.71
N ALA A 288 0.59 -15.33 -8.25
CA ALA A 288 -0.39 -14.80 -7.31
C ALA A 288 -1.82 -14.86 -7.86
N VAL A 289 -2.05 -14.43 -9.10
CA VAL A 289 -3.37 -14.48 -9.75
C VAL A 289 -3.81 -15.92 -9.98
N ASN A 290 -2.92 -16.78 -10.48
CA ASN A 290 -3.24 -18.21 -10.69
C ASN A 290 -3.61 -18.94 -9.41
N ASP A 291 -2.98 -18.60 -8.28
CA ASP A 291 -3.21 -19.28 -7.01
C ASP A 291 -4.48 -18.78 -6.28
N SER A 292 -4.97 -17.58 -6.62
CA SER A 292 -5.99 -16.90 -5.81
C SER A 292 -7.26 -16.50 -6.54
N TRP A 293 -7.22 -16.21 -7.83
CA TRP A 293 -8.40 -15.75 -8.57
C TRP A 293 -9.38 -16.88 -8.85
N CYS A 294 -10.66 -16.71 -8.48
CA CYS A 294 -11.77 -17.64 -8.73
C CYS A 294 -11.54 -19.08 -8.22
N LYS A 295 -10.74 -19.30 -7.19
CA LYS A 295 -10.35 -20.66 -6.76
C LYS A 295 -11.47 -21.50 -6.15
N ASN A 296 -12.52 -20.87 -5.64
CA ASN A 296 -13.74 -21.52 -5.14
C ASN A 296 -14.89 -21.51 -6.15
N GLY A 297 -14.62 -21.10 -7.41
CA GLY A 297 -15.64 -20.97 -8.47
C GLY A 297 -16.35 -19.62 -8.51
N GLU A 298 -16.20 -18.79 -7.47
CA GLU A 298 -16.71 -17.43 -7.41
C GLU A 298 -15.60 -16.41 -7.75
N PRO A 299 -15.90 -15.27 -8.41
CA PRO A 299 -14.91 -14.25 -8.69
C PRO A 299 -14.34 -13.63 -7.42
N GLY A 300 -13.07 -13.23 -7.49
CA GLY A 300 -12.35 -12.58 -6.39
C GLY A 300 -11.03 -13.26 -6.07
N ILE A 301 -10.14 -12.51 -5.41
CA ILE A 301 -8.81 -12.93 -5.01
C ILE A 301 -8.87 -13.48 -3.58
N ALA A 302 -8.50 -14.74 -3.37
CA ALA A 302 -8.36 -15.30 -2.03
C ALA A 302 -7.27 -14.56 -1.24
N TYR A 303 -7.51 -14.29 0.05
CA TYR A 303 -6.61 -13.47 0.86
C TYR A 303 -5.25 -14.13 1.03
N THR A 304 -5.20 -15.42 1.44
CA THR A 304 -3.95 -16.17 1.59
C THR A 304 -4.01 -17.54 0.94
N THR A 305 -2.83 -18.08 0.62
CA THR A 305 -2.63 -19.45 0.13
C THR A 305 -1.57 -20.16 0.97
N ASP A 306 -1.59 -21.49 0.93
CA ASP A 306 -0.45 -22.29 1.39
C ASP A 306 0.72 -22.19 0.38
N TRP A 307 1.80 -22.89 0.71
CA TRP A 307 3.01 -22.89 -0.12
C TRP A 307 2.92 -23.73 -1.38
N ASP A 308 1.85 -24.53 -1.53
CA ASP A 308 1.50 -25.26 -2.77
C ASP A 308 0.54 -24.45 -3.67
N GLY A 309 0.04 -23.31 -3.19
CA GLY A 309 -0.86 -22.40 -3.91
C GLY A 309 -2.33 -22.73 -3.73
N ASN A 310 -2.69 -23.49 -2.70
CA ASN A 310 -4.09 -23.72 -2.36
C ASN A 310 -4.60 -22.61 -1.44
N PRO A 311 -5.82 -22.06 -1.66
CA PRO A 311 -6.40 -21.05 -0.78
C PRO A 311 -6.51 -21.52 0.67
N VAL A 312 -6.11 -20.65 1.61
CA VAL A 312 -6.21 -20.88 3.06
C VAL A 312 -7.26 -19.97 3.67
N VAL A 313 -7.17 -18.67 3.43
CA VAL A 313 -8.20 -17.68 3.78
C VAL A 313 -8.86 -17.22 2.51
N THR A 314 -10.12 -17.60 2.32
CA THR A 314 -10.86 -17.38 1.08
C THR A 314 -11.58 -16.03 1.01
N ASP A 315 -11.53 -15.24 2.07
CA ASP A 315 -12.08 -13.88 2.10
C ASP A 315 -11.45 -12.98 1.01
N ARG A 316 -12.19 -11.98 0.59
CA ARG A 316 -11.80 -11.02 -0.46
C ARG A 316 -11.50 -9.67 0.17
N MET A 317 -10.23 -9.26 0.14
CA MET A 317 -9.82 -7.95 0.66
C MET A 317 -9.80 -6.92 -0.46
N HIS A 318 -10.37 -5.73 -0.25
CA HIS A 318 -10.42 -4.67 -1.27
C HIS A 318 -9.05 -4.27 -1.79
N TRP A 319 -8.04 -4.25 -0.92
CA TRP A 319 -6.70 -3.82 -1.29
C TRP A 319 -6.01 -4.80 -2.25
N THR A 320 -6.29 -6.10 -2.14
CA THR A 320 -5.75 -7.10 -3.09
C THR A 320 -6.28 -6.86 -4.50
N LEU A 321 -7.55 -6.47 -4.61
CA LEU A 321 -8.17 -6.09 -5.88
C LEU A 321 -7.58 -4.79 -6.42
N ALA A 322 -7.41 -3.78 -5.57
CA ALA A 322 -6.81 -2.50 -5.97
C ALA A 322 -5.40 -2.71 -6.55
N GLU A 323 -4.58 -3.54 -5.91
CA GLU A 323 -3.26 -3.86 -6.43
C GLU A 323 -3.31 -4.71 -7.70
N ALA A 324 -4.29 -5.60 -7.86
CA ALA A 324 -4.50 -6.34 -9.11
C ALA A 324 -4.85 -5.41 -10.29
N ILE A 325 -5.70 -4.41 -10.05
CA ILE A 325 -6.02 -3.35 -11.03
C ILE A 325 -4.75 -2.56 -11.40
N ASN A 326 -4.00 -2.12 -10.40
CA ASN A 326 -2.78 -1.35 -10.59
C ASN A 326 -1.73 -2.13 -11.40
N THR A 327 -1.42 -3.34 -10.95
CA THR A 327 -0.33 -4.14 -11.51
C THR A 327 -0.65 -4.63 -12.91
N SER A 328 -1.90 -5.05 -13.18
CA SER A 328 -2.30 -5.44 -14.53
C SER A 328 -2.16 -4.30 -15.52
N ALA A 329 -2.57 -3.07 -15.15
CA ALA A 329 -2.39 -1.89 -15.99
C ALA A 329 -0.90 -1.55 -16.21
N VAL A 330 -0.09 -1.58 -15.14
CA VAL A 330 1.36 -1.32 -15.21
C VAL A 330 2.06 -2.33 -16.11
N LEU A 331 1.79 -3.62 -15.94
CA LEU A 331 2.37 -4.68 -16.78
C LEU A 331 1.94 -4.52 -18.25
N TYR A 332 0.67 -4.19 -18.53
CA TYR A 332 0.23 -3.89 -19.89
C TYR A 332 0.96 -2.67 -20.46
N ASN A 333 1.10 -1.59 -19.68
CA ASN A 333 1.75 -0.37 -20.14
C ASN A 333 3.22 -0.59 -20.52
N VAL A 334 3.92 -1.50 -19.83
CA VAL A 334 5.33 -1.80 -20.07
C VAL A 334 5.52 -2.90 -21.14
N THR A 335 4.74 -3.99 -21.08
CA THR A 335 4.95 -5.16 -21.93
C THR A 335 4.13 -5.14 -23.21
N LYS A 336 3.01 -4.42 -23.23
CA LYS A 336 1.96 -4.45 -24.29
C LYS A 336 1.30 -5.82 -24.47
N ASP A 337 1.50 -6.76 -23.55
CA ASP A 337 0.82 -8.05 -23.56
C ASP A 337 -0.66 -7.87 -23.20
N THR A 338 -1.54 -8.23 -24.14
CA THR A 338 -2.98 -8.04 -24.01
C THR A 338 -3.62 -8.82 -22.88
N LYS A 339 -2.97 -9.90 -22.40
CA LYS A 339 -3.40 -10.63 -21.21
C LYS A 339 -3.62 -9.68 -20.02
N TYR A 340 -2.68 -8.81 -19.73
CA TYR A 340 -2.76 -7.89 -18.60
C TYR A 340 -3.86 -6.83 -18.76
N ARG A 341 -4.12 -6.37 -20.00
CA ARG A 341 -5.27 -5.49 -20.29
C ARG A 341 -6.59 -6.21 -20.04
N ASP A 342 -6.68 -7.47 -20.41
CA ASP A 342 -7.90 -8.27 -20.25
C ASP A 342 -8.11 -8.63 -18.77
N ASP A 343 -7.04 -8.91 -18.02
CA ASP A 343 -7.06 -9.04 -16.56
C ASP A 343 -7.57 -7.75 -15.90
N TYR A 344 -7.03 -6.58 -16.28
CA TYR A 344 -7.52 -5.28 -15.79
C TYR A 344 -9.02 -5.12 -15.97
N SER A 345 -9.51 -5.42 -17.17
CA SER A 345 -10.94 -5.30 -17.48
C SER A 345 -11.80 -6.21 -16.59
N THR A 346 -11.32 -7.42 -16.33
CA THR A 346 -11.97 -8.40 -15.43
C THR A 346 -12.02 -7.88 -14.00
N PHE A 347 -10.93 -7.28 -13.51
CA PHE A 347 -10.86 -6.74 -12.16
C PHE A 347 -11.73 -5.49 -11.97
N ILE A 348 -11.83 -4.62 -12.99
CA ILE A 348 -12.74 -3.45 -12.93
C ILE A 348 -14.20 -3.89 -12.98
N GLU A 349 -14.56 -4.91 -13.77
CA GLU A 349 -15.91 -5.47 -13.75
C GLU A 349 -16.26 -6.07 -12.38
N TYR A 350 -15.31 -6.79 -11.76
CA TYR A 350 -15.48 -7.33 -10.41
C TYR A 350 -15.62 -6.23 -9.36
N LEU A 351 -14.80 -5.17 -9.46
CA LEU A 351 -14.92 -3.99 -8.60
C LEU A 351 -16.33 -3.41 -8.66
N ASP A 352 -16.81 -3.08 -9.86
CA ASP A 352 -18.11 -2.44 -10.05
C ASP A 352 -19.29 -3.32 -9.64
N THR A 353 -19.12 -4.65 -9.74
CA THR A 353 -20.19 -5.60 -9.45
C THR A 353 -20.31 -5.91 -7.97
N TYR A 354 -19.20 -6.09 -7.25
CA TYR A 354 -19.21 -6.66 -5.90
C TYR A 354 -18.56 -5.78 -4.84
N VAL A 355 -17.55 -5.00 -5.17
CA VAL A 355 -16.69 -4.33 -4.16
C VAL A 355 -17.06 -2.86 -3.96
N HIS A 356 -17.56 -2.18 -5.01
CA HIS A 356 -18.01 -0.80 -4.94
C HIS A 356 -19.34 -0.69 -4.15
N ASP A 357 -19.32 -0.01 -3.03
CA ASP A 357 -20.55 0.28 -2.24
C ASP A 357 -21.32 1.45 -2.85
N LYS A 358 -22.18 1.15 -3.79
CA LYS A 358 -23.02 2.14 -4.50
C LYS A 358 -24.02 2.87 -3.60
N LYS A 359 -24.22 2.40 -2.37
CA LYS A 359 -25.15 3.01 -1.42
C LYS A 359 -24.50 4.08 -0.55
N ASN A 360 -23.35 3.75 0.03
CA ASN A 360 -22.70 4.62 0.99
C ASN A 360 -21.42 5.26 0.42
N GLY A 361 -20.98 4.83 -0.75
CA GLY A 361 -19.70 5.23 -1.35
C GLY A 361 -18.52 4.40 -0.85
N SER A 362 -17.36 4.58 -1.51
CA SER A 362 -16.15 3.81 -1.25
C SER A 362 -16.28 2.32 -1.57
N TRP A 363 -15.38 1.49 -1.10
CA TRP A 363 -15.31 0.07 -1.38
C TRP A 363 -15.56 -0.74 -0.09
N PHE A 364 -16.25 -1.86 -0.18
CA PHE A 364 -16.30 -2.83 0.92
C PHE A 364 -14.89 -3.37 1.16
N HIS A 365 -14.38 -3.25 2.39
CA HIS A 365 -13.00 -3.64 2.71
C HIS A 365 -12.80 -5.15 2.79
N GLN A 366 -13.85 -5.89 3.15
CA GLN A 366 -13.81 -7.35 3.22
C GLN A 366 -15.13 -7.96 2.76
N LEU A 367 -15.05 -8.92 1.86
CA LEU A 367 -16.16 -9.78 1.46
C LEU A 367 -15.80 -11.24 1.79
N ASP A 368 -16.80 -12.08 2.00
CA ASP A 368 -16.61 -13.53 2.13
C ASP A 368 -16.35 -14.19 0.77
N GLU A 369 -16.18 -15.49 0.76
CA GLU A 369 -15.94 -16.30 -0.44
C GLU A 369 -17.11 -16.30 -1.44
N HIS A 370 -18.28 -15.83 -1.04
CA HIS A 370 -19.49 -15.67 -1.86
C HIS A 370 -19.79 -14.20 -2.20
N ASN A 371 -18.80 -13.32 -2.01
CA ASN A 371 -18.90 -11.87 -2.26
C ASN A 371 -19.95 -11.13 -1.42
N LYS A 372 -20.23 -11.61 -0.21
CA LYS A 372 -21.10 -10.93 0.77
C LYS A 372 -20.26 -10.13 1.75
N LEU A 373 -20.75 -8.95 2.12
CA LEU A 373 -20.09 -8.09 3.10
C LEU A 373 -19.92 -8.82 4.44
N ILE A 374 -18.69 -8.83 4.93
CA ILE A 374 -18.30 -9.25 6.28
C ILE A 374 -17.29 -8.25 6.86
N GLY A 375 -16.87 -8.42 8.10
CA GLY A 375 -15.93 -7.53 8.77
C GLY A 375 -15.20 -8.24 9.90
N THR A 376 -14.81 -9.48 9.67
CA THR A 376 -14.11 -10.31 10.67
C THR A 376 -12.65 -9.93 10.84
N VAL A 377 -11.99 -9.48 9.77
CA VAL A 377 -10.59 -9.04 9.75
C VAL A 377 -10.50 -7.54 9.52
N TRP A 378 -11.23 -7.02 8.51
CA TRP A 378 -11.25 -5.61 8.11
C TRP A 378 -12.67 -5.04 8.17
N PRO A 379 -13.23 -4.79 9.36
CA PRO A 379 -14.54 -4.17 9.48
C PRO A 379 -14.52 -2.70 9.06
N GLY A 380 -15.63 -2.21 8.52
CA GLY A 380 -15.74 -0.82 8.06
C GLY A 380 -14.88 -0.51 6.84
N LYS A 381 -14.53 0.77 6.68
CA LYS A 381 -13.72 1.28 5.55
C LYS A 381 -12.66 2.24 6.09
N ALA A 382 -11.62 1.68 6.71
CA ALA A 382 -10.64 2.37 7.55
C ALA A 382 -9.96 3.56 6.88
N ASP A 383 -9.59 3.41 5.61
CA ASP A 383 -8.87 4.41 4.82
C ASP A 383 -9.22 4.31 3.32
N LEU A 384 -8.67 5.23 2.52
CA LEU A 384 -8.94 5.31 1.08
C LEU A 384 -7.75 4.89 0.20
N TYR A 385 -6.63 4.58 0.79
CA TYR A 385 -5.32 4.54 0.13
C TYR A 385 -5.28 3.66 -1.12
N HIS A 386 -5.48 2.35 -0.99
CA HIS A 386 -5.41 1.43 -2.14
C HIS A 386 -6.49 1.73 -3.19
N ALA A 387 -7.74 1.94 -2.74
CA ALA A 387 -8.86 2.27 -3.62
C ALA A 387 -8.61 3.57 -4.41
N PHE A 388 -8.09 4.61 -3.74
CA PHE A 388 -7.78 5.88 -4.38
C PHE A 388 -6.64 5.76 -5.38
N GLN A 389 -5.54 5.11 -5.02
CA GLN A 389 -4.40 4.90 -5.90
C GLN A 389 -4.78 4.12 -7.16
N SER A 390 -5.68 3.13 -7.06
CA SER A 390 -6.12 2.33 -8.20
C SER A 390 -6.90 3.13 -9.25
N THR A 391 -7.40 4.31 -8.88
CA THR A 391 -8.03 5.22 -9.85
C THR A 391 -7.03 6.07 -10.63
N LEU A 392 -5.75 6.03 -10.29
CA LEU A 392 -4.70 6.90 -10.85
C LEU A 392 -3.55 6.13 -11.48
N ILE A 393 -3.01 5.11 -10.80
CA ILE A 393 -1.84 4.34 -11.23
C ILE A 393 -1.99 3.79 -12.65
N PRO A 394 -3.15 3.25 -13.09
CA PRO A 394 -3.33 2.74 -14.43
C PRO A 394 -3.03 3.74 -15.57
N TYR A 395 -3.12 5.03 -15.28
CA TYR A 395 -2.97 6.13 -16.25
C TYR A 395 -1.72 6.97 -16.00
N SER A 396 -0.92 6.62 -15.00
CA SER A 396 0.26 7.36 -14.58
C SER A 396 1.52 6.85 -15.29
N GLU A 397 2.53 7.69 -15.33
CA GLU A 397 3.86 7.28 -15.74
C GLU A 397 4.41 6.23 -14.77
N VAL A 398 4.90 5.10 -15.29
CA VAL A 398 5.31 3.95 -14.47
C VAL A 398 6.62 4.21 -13.74
N SER A 399 7.50 5.03 -14.31
CA SER A 399 8.87 5.27 -13.81
C SER A 399 8.95 6.14 -12.56
N VAL A 400 7.84 6.76 -12.14
CA VAL A 400 7.81 7.69 -11.01
C VAL A 400 6.69 7.32 -10.02
N SER A 401 6.84 7.79 -8.77
CA SER A 401 5.80 7.65 -7.74
C SER A 401 4.52 8.38 -8.13
N ILE A 402 3.38 7.89 -7.66
CA ILE A 402 2.07 8.46 -8.03
C ILE A 402 1.95 9.96 -7.67
N ALA A 403 2.49 10.38 -6.54
CA ALA A 403 2.48 11.79 -6.14
C ALA A 403 3.34 12.65 -7.10
N LYS A 404 4.49 12.13 -7.55
CA LYS A 404 5.33 12.80 -8.55
C LYS A 404 4.65 12.84 -9.91
N ALA A 405 4.06 11.73 -10.37
CA ALA A 405 3.34 11.66 -11.63
C ALA A 405 2.21 12.70 -11.69
N VAL A 406 1.39 12.78 -10.66
CA VAL A 406 0.32 13.79 -10.57
C VAL A 406 0.87 15.21 -10.55
N LYS A 407 1.96 15.45 -9.80
CA LYS A 407 2.59 16.79 -9.74
C LYS A 407 3.13 17.27 -11.09
N THR A 408 3.65 16.36 -11.91
CA THR A 408 4.25 16.71 -13.21
C THR A 408 3.23 16.78 -14.35
N SER A 409 2.04 16.19 -14.17
CA SER A 409 0.97 16.20 -15.19
C SER A 409 0.07 17.44 -15.11
N ASN A 410 0.15 18.22 -14.03
CA ASN A 410 -0.57 19.46 -13.77
C ASN A 410 0.37 20.66 -13.74
#